data_21bac40ee79e9c2fad94ffde5006dcc2
#
_entry.id   21bac40ee79e9c2fad94ffde5006dcc2
#
_cell.length_a   1.000
_cell.length_b   1.000
_cell.length_c   1.000
_cell.angle_alpha   90.00
_cell.angle_beta   90.00
_cell.angle_gamma   90.00
#
_symmetry.space_group_name_H-M   'P 1'
#
loop_
_entity.id
_entity.type
_entity.pdbx_description
1 polymer ?
#
loop_
_entity_poly.entity_id
_entity_poly.type
_entity_poly.pdbx_seq_one_letter_code
_entity_poly.pdbx_strand_id
1 'polypeptide(L)'
;MLYVPEVYSDYCSEGMMVMERIYGIPVSDVEALEAQGTNMQLLAERGVQVFFTQVFRDSFFHADMHPGNIFVSYEHPENPKYIGIDCGIVGSLNKEDKRYLAENFIAFFNRDYRKSCRAARRFRLGACGYKR
;
A
#
# COMPACT_ATOMS: atom_id res chain seq x y z
N MET A 1 6.90 7.70 7.95
CA MET A 1 6.42 6.35 7.67
C MET A 1 6.68 5.93 6.22
N LEU A 2 6.12 6.67 5.25
CA LEU A 2 6.36 6.45 3.81
C LEU A 2 7.03 7.70 3.25
N TYR A 3 8.09 7.50 2.49
CA TYR A 3 8.78 8.52 1.71
C TYR A 3 8.55 8.26 0.21
N VAL A 4 8.32 9.30 -0.54
CA VAL A 4 8.24 9.25 -2.00
C VAL A 4 9.32 10.18 -2.55
N PRO A 5 10.19 9.71 -3.46
CA PRO A 5 11.27 10.52 -4.03
C PRO A 5 10.73 11.73 -4.77
N GLU A 6 11.47 12.83 -4.72
CA GLU A 6 11.15 14.02 -5.48
C GLU A 6 11.37 13.80 -6.99
N VAL A 7 10.43 14.27 -7.80
CA VAL A 7 10.55 14.24 -9.26
C VAL A 7 11.08 15.58 -9.75
N TYR A 8 12.18 15.54 -10.48
CA TYR A 8 12.81 16.73 -11.06
C TYR A 8 12.22 17.03 -12.45
N SER A 9 11.06 17.70 -12.45
CA SER A 9 10.27 17.96 -13.66
C SER A 9 11.06 18.62 -14.77
N ASP A 10 11.99 19.52 -14.43
CA ASP A 10 12.81 20.25 -15.40
C ASP A 10 13.76 19.34 -16.20
N TYR A 11 14.02 18.14 -15.69
CA TYR A 11 14.85 17.12 -16.34
C TYR A 11 14.03 15.97 -16.93
N CYS A 12 12.70 16.02 -16.82
CA CYS A 12 11.82 15.00 -17.38
C CYS A 12 11.46 15.31 -18.82
N SER A 13 11.18 14.26 -19.61
CA SER A 13 10.68 14.34 -20.98
C SER A 13 9.60 13.30 -21.20
N GLU A 14 8.97 13.29 -22.38
CA GLU A 14 7.90 12.35 -22.72
C GLU A 14 8.31 10.87 -22.58
N GLY A 15 9.60 10.56 -22.77
CA GLY A 15 10.14 9.20 -22.66
C GLY A 15 11.06 8.97 -21.45
N MET A 16 11.25 9.98 -20.58
CA MET A 16 12.22 9.87 -19.47
C MET A 16 11.72 10.61 -18.24
N MET A 17 11.69 9.93 -17.11
CA MET A 17 11.43 10.52 -15.80
C MET A 17 12.71 10.57 -14.97
N VAL A 18 13.02 11.73 -14.42
CA VAL A 18 14.17 11.96 -13.54
C VAL A 18 13.67 12.24 -12.14
N MET A 19 14.15 11.45 -11.19
CA MET A 19 13.78 11.58 -9.79
C MET A 19 14.99 11.47 -8.87
N GLU A 20 14.78 11.83 -7.63
CA GLU A 20 15.74 11.66 -6.56
C GLU A 20 16.23 10.21 -6.48
N ARG A 21 17.53 10.04 -6.31
CA ARG A 21 18.12 8.73 -6.09
C ARG A 21 17.85 8.30 -4.65
N ILE A 22 17.20 7.15 -4.49
CA ILE A 22 16.96 6.55 -3.18
C ILE A 22 18.05 5.56 -2.80
N TYR A 23 18.20 5.37 -1.50
CA TYR A 23 19.07 4.35 -0.91
C TYR A 23 18.25 3.53 0.08
N GLY A 24 18.10 2.24 -0.20
CA GLY A 24 17.31 1.35 0.63
C GLY A 24 17.40 -0.11 0.18
N ILE A 25 16.96 -1.00 1.04
CA ILE A 25 16.85 -2.42 0.77
C ILE A 25 15.45 -2.71 0.22
N PRO A 26 15.31 -3.47 -0.87
CA PRO A 26 14.00 -3.93 -1.33
C PRO A 26 13.24 -4.63 -0.21
N VAL A 27 11.95 -4.35 -0.04
CA VAL A 27 11.14 -4.97 1.04
C VAL A 27 11.05 -6.49 0.90
N SER A 28 11.29 -7.03 -0.28
CA SER A 28 11.36 -8.47 -0.56
C SER A 28 12.63 -9.15 -0.08
N ASP A 29 13.69 -8.39 0.18
CA ASP A 29 14.98 -8.92 0.64
C ASP A 29 15.02 -8.95 2.17
N VAL A 30 14.30 -9.93 2.74
CA VAL A 30 14.16 -10.10 4.19
C VAL A 30 15.52 -10.38 4.84
N GLU A 31 16.39 -11.15 4.19
CA GLU A 31 17.70 -11.49 4.72
C GLU A 31 18.58 -10.22 4.90
N ALA A 32 18.60 -9.34 3.90
CA ALA A 32 19.33 -8.09 3.99
C ALA A 32 18.73 -7.14 5.05
N LEU A 33 17.40 -7.10 5.19
CA LEU A 33 16.72 -6.32 6.23
C LEU A 33 17.06 -6.81 7.63
N GLU A 34 17.09 -8.11 7.85
CA GLU A 34 17.50 -8.71 9.13
C GLU A 34 18.98 -8.49 9.40
N ALA A 35 19.84 -8.64 8.39
CA ALA A 35 21.28 -8.43 8.50
C ALA A 35 21.64 -6.99 8.89
N GLN A 36 20.89 -6.00 8.43
CA GLN A 36 21.10 -4.61 8.88
C GLN A 36 20.50 -4.30 10.26
N GLY A 37 19.76 -5.23 10.86
CA GLY A 37 19.13 -5.05 12.17
C GLY A 37 17.81 -4.28 12.12
N THR A 38 17.07 -4.37 11.02
CA THR A 38 15.76 -3.71 10.88
C THR A 38 14.76 -4.26 11.90
N ASN A 39 14.08 -3.36 12.60
CA ASN A 39 12.95 -3.74 13.45
C ASN A 39 11.77 -4.20 12.59
N MET A 40 11.74 -5.51 12.28
CA MET A 40 10.77 -6.13 11.38
C MET A 40 9.33 -6.02 11.91
N GLN A 41 9.15 -6.09 13.24
CA GLN A 41 7.82 -5.92 13.83
C GLN A 41 7.28 -4.50 13.58
N LEU A 42 8.09 -3.49 13.87
CA LEU A 42 7.72 -2.09 13.65
C LEU A 42 7.54 -1.79 12.16
N LEU A 43 8.34 -2.42 11.29
CA LEU A 43 8.18 -2.31 9.84
C LEU A 43 6.81 -2.85 9.42
N ALA A 44 6.41 -4.03 9.88
CA ALA A 44 5.11 -4.62 9.56
C ALA A 44 3.94 -3.75 10.08
N GLU A 45 4.02 -3.27 11.32
CA GLU A 45 3.01 -2.36 11.89
C GLU A 45 2.86 -1.08 11.06
N ARG A 46 3.97 -0.50 10.60
CA ARG A 46 3.98 0.68 9.73
C ARG A 46 3.40 0.41 8.36
N GLY A 47 3.64 -0.76 7.79
CA GLY A 47 3.05 -1.15 6.51
C GLY A 47 1.52 -1.15 6.58
N VAL A 48 0.97 -1.77 7.62
CA VAL A 48 -0.47 -1.75 7.90
C VAL A 48 -0.97 -0.33 8.10
N GLN A 49 -0.26 0.46 8.91
CA GLN A 49 -0.64 1.84 9.20
C GLN A 49 -0.64 2.73 7.96
N VAL A 50 0.37 2.60 7.08
CA VAL A 50 0.45 3.34 5.80
C VAL A 50 -0.75 2.99 4.93
N PHE A 51 -1.05 1.70 4.76
CA PHE A 51 -2.18 1.25 3.96
C PHE A 51 -3.50 1.82 4.46
N PHE A 52 -3.81 1.63 5.75
CA PHE A 52 -5.07 2.12 6.33
C PHE A 52 -5.19 3.64 6.31
N THR A 53 -4.07 4.35 6.47
CA THR A 53 -4.04 5.81 6.39
C THR A 53 -4.37 6.29 4.99
N GLN A 54 -3.73 5.77 3.97
CA GLN A 54 -4.00 6.13 2.57
C GLN A 54 -5.44 5.83 2.18
N VAL A 55 -5.94 4.64 2.51
CA VAL A 55 -7.27 4.20 2.11
C VAL A 55 -8.38 4.93 2.88
N PHE A 56 -8.30 4.97 4.21
CA PHE A 56 -9.43 5.42 5.03
C PHE A 56 -9.35 6.89 5.46
N ARG A 57 -8.16 7.43 5.69
CA ARG A 57 -7.99 8.84 6.01
C ARG A 57 -7.93 9.68 4.75
N ASP A 58 -7.00 9.37 3.86
CA ASP A 58 -6.68 10.23 2.72
C ASP A 58 -7.58 9.94 1.51
N SER A 59 -8.19 8.75 1.45
CA SER A 59 -9.01 8.28 0.31
C SER A 59 -8.25 8.30 -1.02
N PHE A 60 -6.94 8.26 -0.95
CA PHE A 60 -6.00 8.26 -2.06
C PHE A 60 -4.87 7.32 -1.70
N PHE A 61 -4.64 6.31 -2.52
CA PHE A 61 -3.71 5.24 -2.19
C PHE A 61 -2.97 4.73 -3.43
N HIS A 62 -1.81 4.18 -3.20
CA HIS A 62 -1.04 3.47 -4.21
C HIS A 62 -1.75 2.15 -4.54
N ALA A 63 -2.19 2.00 -5.78
CA ALA A 63 -2.98 0.84 -6.19
C ALA A 63 -2.13 -0.34 -6.70
N ASP A 64 -0.83 -0.15 -6.84
CA ASP A 64 0.13 -1.21 -7.24
C ASP A 64 1.31 -1.28 -6.25
N MET A 65 1.03 -1.74 -5.03
CA MET A 65 2.05 -1.94 -3.99
C MET A 65 2.85 -3.22 -4.24
N HIS A 66 3.41 -3.37 -5.44
CA HIS A 66 4.29 -4.50 -5.72
C HIS A 66 5.60 -4.38 -4.91
N PRO A 67 6.10 -5.47 -4.29
CA PRO A 67 7.33 -5.44 -3.48
C PRO A 67 8.56 -4.89 -4.19
N GLY A 68 8.61 -4.98 -5.53
CA GLY A 68 9.68 -4.40 -6.35
C GLY A 68 9.71 -2.87 -6.38
N ASN A 69 8.61 -2.21 -6.01
CA ASN A 69 8.47 -0.76 -6.00
C ASN A 69 8.62 -0.17 -4.59
N ILE A 70 8.89 -1.02 -3.60
CA ILE A 70 8.93 -0.63 -2.19
C ILE A 70 10.29 -1.00 -1.59
N PHE A 71 10.93 -0.01 -1.00
CA PHE A 71 12.20 -0.15 -0.31
C PHE A 71 12.08 0.25 1.16
N VAL A 72 13.06 -0.17 1.95
CA VAL A 72 13.24 0.24 3.34
C VAL A 72 14.54 1.03 3.43
N SER A 73 14.49 2.22 4.03
CA SER A 73 15.66 3.08 4.16
C SER A 73 16.76 2.40 4.98
N TYR A 74 18.03 2.63 4.60
CA TYR A 74 19.19 2.25 5.40
C TYR A 74 19.33 3.07 6.68
N GLU A 75 18.77 4.27 6.66
CA GLU A 75 18.81 5.15 7.82
C GLU A 75 17.87 4.62 8.89
N HIS A 76 18.35 4.54 10.11
CA HIS A 76 17.55 4.18 11.26
C HIS A 76 16.84 2.81 11.18
N PRO A 77 17.59 1.68 11.14
CA PRO A 77 17.01 0.34 11.12
C PRO A 77 16.06 0.07 12.30
N GLU A 78 16.34 0.68 13.46
CA GLU A 78 15.48 0.64 14.65
C GLU A 78 14.14 1.38 14.46
N ASN A 79 14.08 2.29 13.49
CA ASN A 79 12.93 3.14 13.18
C ASN A 79 12.63 3.15 11.67
N PRO A 80 12.41 1.98 11.04
CA PRO A 80 12.42 1.82 9.60
C PRO A 80 11.37 2.67 8.88
N LYS A 81 11.72 3.21 7.70
CA LYS A 81 10.82 3.97 6.83
C LYS A 81 10.69 3.27 5.49
N TYR A 82 9.48 3.19 4.98
CA TYR A 82 9.23 2.77 3.60
C TYR A 82 9.59 3.87 2.61
N ILE A 83 10.05 3.46 1.44
CA ILE A 83 10.28 4.32 0.28
C ILE A 83 9.51 3.70 -0.88
N GLY A 84 8.59 4.45 -1.49
CA GLY A 84 7.85 4.03 -2.68
C GLY A 84 8.37 4.76 -3.90
N ILE A 85 8.73 4.04 -4.96
CA ILE A 85 9.37 4.63 -6.16
C ILE A 85 8.50 4.67 -7.40
N ASP A 86 7.44 3.89 -7.46
CA ASP A 86 6.53 3.85 -8.60
C ASP A 86 5.10 4.16 -8.15
N CYS A 87 4.62 5.33 -8.53
CA CYS A 87 3.24 5.78 -8.30
C CYS A 87 2.43 5.80 -9.59
N GLY A 88 2.77 4.96 -10.57
CA GLY A 88 2.12 4.91 -11.88
C GLY A 88 0.64 4.55 -11.82
N ILE A 89 0.21 3.79 -10.82
CA ILE A 89 -1.19 3.47 -10.60
C ILE A 89 -1.60 3.91 -9.20
N VAL A 90 -2.46 4.90 -9.14
CA VAL A 90 -3.06 5.39 -7.90
C VAL A 90 -4.58 5.25 -7.95
N GLY A 91 -5.18 4.98 -6.81
CA GLY A 91 -6.62 4.87 -6.65
C GLY A 91 -7.17 5.95 -5.73
N SER A 92 -8.42 6.32 -5.95
CA SER A 92 -9.17 7.17 -5.04
C SER A 92 -10.49 6.51 -4.68
N LEU A 93 -10.93 6.69 -3.43
CA LEU A 93 -12.19 6.16 -2.94
C LEU A 93 -13.18 7.30 -2.69
N ASN A 94 -14.37 7.17 -3.23
CA ASN A 94 -15.49 8.00 -2.82
C ASN A 94 -16.02 7.55 -1.43
N LYS A 95 -16.96 8.29 -0.87
CA LYS A 95 -17.50 8.00 0.47
C LYS A 95 -18.21 6.65 0.55
N GLU A 96 -18.86 6.21 -0.53
CA GLU A 96 -19.59 4.95 -0.59
C GLU A 96 -18.64 3.77 -0.66
N ASP A 97 -17.63 3.85 -1.53
CA ASP A 97 -16.61 2.81 -1.67
C ASP A 97 -15.81 2.63 -0.37
N LYS A 98 -15.46 3.74 0.28
CA LYS A 98 -14.77 3.71 1.57
C LYS A 98 -15.60 3.03 2.64
N ARG A 99 -16.89 3.35 2.73
CA ARG A 99 -17.82 2.71 3.66
C ARG A 99 -17.94 1.21 3.37
N TYR A 100 -18.11 0.85 2.10
CA TYR A 100 -18.17 -0.54 1.67
C TYR A 100 -16.91 -1.31 2.08
N LEU A 101 -15.74 -0.75 1.81
CA LEU A 101 -14.46 -1.37 2.15
C LEU A 101 -14.34 -1.56 3.67
N ALA A 102 -14.70 -0.56 4.46
CA ALA A 102 -14.69 -0.64 5.93
C ALA A 102 -15.63 -1.73 6.44
N GLU A 103 -16.87 -1.80 5.93
CA GLU A 103 -17.85 -2.82 6.31
C GLU A 103 -17.34 -4.24 5.98
N ASN A 104 -16.66 -4.41 4.84
CA ASN A 104 -16.05 -5.69 4.47
C ASN A 104 -14.90 -6.08 5.38
N PHE A 105 -13.98 -5.16 5.69
CA PHE A 105 -12.90 -5.45 6.64
C PHE A 105 -13.43 -5.85 8.01
N ILE A 106 -14.40 -5.10 8.55
CA ILE A 106 -15.02 -5.43 9.84
C ILE A 106 -15.68 -6.82 9.79
N ALA A 107 -16.42 -7.13 8.72
CA ALA A 107 -17.05 -8.42 8.55
C ALA A 107 -16.02 -9.56 8.43
N PHE A 108 -14.93 -9.34 7.71
CA PHE A 108 -13.84 -10.29 7.55
C PHE A 108 -13.14 -10.60 8.88
N PHE A 109 -12.75 -9.58 9.64
CA PHE A 109 -12.09 -9.76 10.94
C PHE A 109 -13.01 -10.42 11.97
N ASN A 110 -14.32 -10.14 11.89
CA ASN A 110 -15.33 -10.81 12.73
C ASN A 110 -15.74 -12.20 12.20
N ARG A 111 -15.14 -12.67 11.10
CA ARG A 111 -15.48 -13.94 10.42
C ARG A 111 -16.95 -14.04 9.97
N ASP A 112 -17.63 -12.90 9.80
CA ASP A 112 -19.00 -12.83 9.26
C ASP A 112 -18.99 -12.74 7.73
N TYR A 113 -18.65 -13.86 7.10
CA TYR A 113 -18.58 -13.95 5.64
C TYR A 113 -19.94 -13.75 4.95
N ARG A 114 -21.07 -14.01 5.67
CA ARG A 114 -22.42 -13.76 5.13
C ARG A 114 -22.68 -12.26 4.98
N LYS A 115 -22.20 -11.44 5.91
CA LYS A 115 -22.29 -9.98 5.85
C LYS A 115 -21.42 -9.44 4.72
N SER A 116 -20.19 -9.94 4.57
CA SER A 116 -19.29 -9.58 3.50
C SER A 116 -19.89 -9.89 2.10
N CYS A 117 -20.45 -11.09 1.91
CA CYS A 117 -21.12 -11.46 0.67
C CYS A 117 -22.34 -10.58 0.35
N ARG A 118 -23.13 -10.18 1.35
CA ARG A 118 -24.27 -9.27 1.16
C ARG A 118 -23.81 -7.87 0.77
N ALA A 119 -22.75 -7.37 1.38
CA ALA A 119 -22.15 -6.09 1.01
C ALA A 119 -21.66 -6.11 -0.44
N ALA A 120 -20.92 -7.14 -0.85
CA ALA A 120 -20.43 -7.29 -2.23
C ALA A 120 -21.55 -7.29 -3.28
N ARG A 121 -22.68 -7.94 -3.00
CA ARG A 121 -23.85 -7.94 -3.89
C ARG A 121 -24.49 -6.56 -4.01
N ARG A 122 -24.56 -5.80 -2.93
CA ARG A 122 -25.17 -4.46 -2.91
C ARG A 122 -24.38 -3.47 -3.78
N PHE A 123 -23.07 -3.60 -3.82
CA PHE A 123 -22.18 -2.72 -4.59
C PHE A 123 -21.90 -3.22 -6.01
N ARG A 124 -22.56 -4.30 -6.47
CA ARG A 124 -22.37 -4.91 -7.82
C ARG A 124 -20.92 -5.25 -8.17
N LEU A 125 -20.05 -5.38 -7.19
CA LEU A 125 -18.69 -5.83 -7.39
C LEU A 125 -18.69 -7.35 -7.58
N GLY A 126 -18.78 -7.76 -8.85
CA GLY A 126 -18.68 -9.14 -9.29
C GLY A 126 -20.01 -9.90 -9.16
N ALA A 127 -20.64 -10.16 -10.28
CA ALA A 127 -21.51 -11.31 -10.40
C ALA A 127 -20.65 -12.56 -10.17
N CYS A 128 -20.52 -13.00 -8.91
CA CYS A 128 -20.01 -14.33 -8.63
C CYS A 128 -21.05 -15.33 -9.13
N GLY A 129 -20.91 -15.68 -10.41
CA GLY A 129 -21.69 -16.73 -11.08
C GLY A 129 -21.28 -18.10 -10.58
N TYR A 130 -21.44 -18.36 -9.30
CA TYR A 130 -21.45 -19.72 -8.79
C TYR A 130 -22.88 -20.25 -8.99
N LYS A 131 -23.11 -20.80 -10.18
CA LYS A 131 -24.24 -21.73 -10.41
C LYS A 131 -23.92 -22.98 -9.61
N ARG A 132 -24.85 -23.37 -8.74
CA ARG A 132 -24.89 -24.68 -8.10
C ARG A 132 -25.00 -25.78 -9.14
#